data_e211f49a0c610aa9939d739632e92f14
#
_entry.id   e211f49a0c610aa9939d739632e92f14
#
_cell.length_a   1.000
_cell.length_b   1.000
_cell.length_c   1.000
_cell.angle_alpha   90.00
_cell.angle_beta   90.00
_cell.angle_gamma   90.00
#
_symmetry.space_group_name_H-M   'P 1'
#
loop_
_entity.id
_entity.type
_entity.pdbx_description
1 polymer ?
#
loop_
_entity_poly.entity_id
_entity_poly.type
_entity_poly.pdbx_seq_one_letter_code
_entity_poly.pdbx_strand_id
1 'polypeptide(L)'
;CWRSFEHEVVEEEECPPEAIIANLRRLQKRALSGYKVSPYVAPERFAEALAPTMVAVSLSGEPTCYSRLADLIDGLNADGYTTFLVSNGTRPEVLSRCRPYQVYVSLDAPDRETYLRLCRPQEDYWDRIRESLAGLADRRSAIRTTVVRGYNDFCPEGYAALYQDSGARFVEVKGYMYLGYSRNRLQKDQMPEHEDVREFAEKIAQHCDYVIRDESPASRVVCLERKI
;
A
#
# COMPACT_ATOMS: atom_id res chain seq x y z
N CYS A 1 -4.24 -9.88 -4.99
CA CYS A 1 -3.50 -10.08 -3.74
C CYS A 1 -2.65 -11.34 -3.82
N TRP A 2 -1.49 -11.36 -3.18
CA TRP A 2 -0.59 -12.51 -3.13
C TRP A 2 -1.01 -13.57 -2.09
N ARG A 3 -1.95 -13.23 -1.18
CA ARG A 3 -2.49 -14.15 -0.17
C ARG A 3 -3.70 -14.92 -0.69
N SER A 4 -3.91 -16.12 -0.10
CA SER A 4 -5.16 -16.86 -0.21
C SER A 4 -6.27 -16.17 0.58
N PHE A 5 -7.48 -16.20 0.04
CA PHE A 5 -8.72 -15.79 0.72
C PHE A 5 -9.60 -17.01 1.07
N GLU A 6 -9.08 -18.21 0.90
CA GLU A 6 -9.82 -19.45 1.14
C GLU A 6 -9.94 -19.82 2.62
N HIS A 7 -9.17 -19.13 3.48
CA HIS A 7 -9.27 -19.32 4.92
C HIS A 7 -10.26 -18.31 5.49
N GLU A 8 -11.33 -18.84 6.06
CA GLU A 8 -12.23 -18.04 6.87
C GLU A 8 -11.45 -17.38 8.00
N VAL A 9 -11.65 -16.08 8.18
CA VAL A 9 -11.17 -15.40 9.37
C VAL A 9 -12.11 -15.84 10.50
N VAL A 10 -11.60 -16.67 11.40
CA VAL A 10 -12.28 -16.93 12.67
C VAL A 10 -12.27 -15.61 13.43
N GLU A 11 -13.43 -15.14 13.91
CA GLU A 11 -13.50 -14.00 14.82
C GLU A 11 -12.79 -14.39 16.12
N GLU A 12 -11.50 -14.07 16.18
CA GLU A 12 -10.71 -14.11 17.41
C GLU A 12 -10.87 -12.76 18.12
N GLU A 13 -10.74 -12.78 19.44
CA GLU A 13 -10.70 -11.57 20.24
C GLU A 13 -9.54 -10.67 19.76
N GLU A 14 -9.83 -9.43 19.42
CA GLU A 14 -8.82 -8.49 18.92
C GLU A 14 -7.75 -8.23 19.99
N CYS A 15 -6.49 -8.41 19.61
CA CYS A 15 -5.37 -8.11 20.49
C CYS A 15 -5.30 -6.59 20.75
N PRO A 16 -5.22 -6.13 22.02
CA PRO A 16 -5.19 -4.70 22.31
C PRO A 16 -3.89 -4.05 21.82
N PRO A 17 -3.93 -2.76 21.41
CA PRO A 17 -2.78 -2.04 20.85
C PRO A 17 -1.53 -2.12 21.72
N GLU A 18 -1.70 -2.00 23.03
CA GLU A 18 -0.60 -2.03 24.01
C GLU A 18 0.15 -3.37 23.96
N ALA A 19 -0.58 -4.47 23.82
CA ALA A 19 0.01 -5.81 23.71
C ALA A 19 0.71 -6.01 22.35
N ILE A 20 0.14 -5.44 21.26
CA ILE A 20 0.78 -5.45 19.94
C ILE A 20 2.12 -4.71 20.02
N ILE A 21 2.13 -3.48 20.53
CA ILE A 21 3.31 -2.62 20.62
C ILE A 21 4.38 -3.26 21.51
N ALA A 22 4.01 -3.75 22.68
CA ALA A 22 4.94 -4.42 23.61
C ALA A 22 5.62 -5.64 22.99
N ASN A 23 4.93 -6.36 22.10
CA ASN A 23 5.45 -7.56 21.47
C ASN A 23 6.27 -7.28 20.20
N LEU A 24 6.12 -6.11 19.53
CA LEU A 24 6.78 -5.84 18.26
C LEU A 24 8.28 -6.08 18.30
N ARG A 25 8.98 -5.44 19.23
CA ARG A 25 10.45 -5.55 19.34
C ARG A 25 10.90 -6.99 19.68
N ARG A 26 10.14 -7.68 20.51
CA ARG A 26 10.42 -9.07 20.86
C ARG A 26 10.26 -10.00 19.67
N LEU A 27 9.18 -9.84 18.92
CA LEU A 27 8.89 -10.64 17.73
C LEU A 27 9.89 -10.36 16.61
N GLN A 28 10.28 -9.09 16.42
CA GLN A 28 11.31 -8.68 15.47
C GLN A 28 12.65 -9.37 15.78
N LYS A 29 13.12 -9.29 17.03
CA LYS A 29 14.36 -9.97 17.45
C LYS A 29 14.27 -11.47 17.24
N ARG A 30 13.13 -12.10 17.54
CA ARG A 30 12.92 -13.53 17.32
C ARG A 30 12.97 -13.88 15.83
N ALA A 31 12.33 -13.09 14.97
CA ALA A 31 12.36 -13.28 13.51
C ALA A 31 13.78 -13.18 12.94
N LEU A 32 14.62 -12.32 13.53
CA LEU A 32 15.99 -12.08 13.09
C LEU A 32 17.03 -13.05 13.70
N SER A 33 16.65 -13.87 14.69
CA SER A 33 17.62 -14.66 15.47
C SER A 33 18.50 -15.60 14.64
N GLY A 34 17.96 -16.16 13.54
CA GLY A 34 18.71 -17.04 12.63
C GLY A 34 19.67 -16.34 11.66
N TYR A 35 19.55 -15.03 11.53
CA TYR A 35 20.34 -14.28 10.52
C TYR A 35 21.71 -13.81 11.02
N LYS A 36 21.94 -13.80 12.33
CA LYS A 36 23.18 -13.31 12.95
C LYS A 36 24.44 -13.99 12.42
N VAL A 37 24.34 -15.26 12.10
CA VAL A 37 25.48 -16.10 11.65
C VAL A 37 25.48 -16.34 10.14
N SER A 38 24.57 -15.72 9.41
CA SER A 38 24.46 -15.88 7.97
C SER A 38 25.56 -15.10 7.24
N PRO A 39 26.35 -15.73 6.35
CA PRO A 39 27.40 -15.04 5.59
C PRO A 39 26.83 -14.06 4.54
N TYR A 40 25.52 -14.10 4.29
CA TYR A 40 24.85 -13.23 3.32
C TYR A 40 24.26 -11.96 3.93
N VAL A 41 24.44 -11.76 5.23
CA VAL A 41 23.88 -10.61 5.96
C VAL A 41 25.01 -9.69 6.39
N ALA A 42 24.98 -8.45 5.92
CA ALA A 42 25.91 -7.42 6.36
C ALA A 42 25.66 -7.07 7.85
N PRO A 43 26.70 -7.06 8.70
CA PRO A 43 26.57 -6.82 10.15
C PRO A 43 25.84 -5.51 10.47
N GLU A 44 26.11 -4.44 9.71
CA GLU A 44 25.52 -3.12 9.90
C GLU A 44 24.00 -3.18 9.65
N ARG A 45 23.58 -3.87 8.57
CA ARG A 45 22.15 -4.07 8.25
C ARG A 45 21.43 -4.93 9.29
N PHE A 46 22.14 -5.91 9.84
CA PHE A 46 21.60 -6.70 10.94
C PHE A 46 21.39 -5.85 12.21
N ALA A 47 22.34 -4.98 12.54
CA ALA A 47 22.24 -4.06 13.67
C ALA A 47 21.06 -3.07 13.48
N GLU A 48 20.91 -2.48 12.30
CA GLU A 48 19.77 -1.63 11.94
C GLU A 48 18.43 -2.38 12.10
N ALA A 49 18.35 -3.62 11.60
CA ALA A 49 17.14 -4.43 11.67
C ALA A 49 16.73 -4.80 13.12
N LEU A 50 17.69 -4.85 14.06
CA LEU A 50 17.42 -5.09 15.49
C LEU A 50 16.82 -3.86 16.21
N ALA A 51 16.97 -2.67 15.63
CA ALA A 51 16.48 -1.41 16.18
C ALA A 51 15.65 -0.63 15.11
N PRO A 52 14.52 -1.19 14.65
CA PRO A 52 13.69 -0.54 13.64
C PRO A 52 13.13 0.78 14.17
N THR A 53 13.13 1.81 13.32
CA THR A 53 12.56 3.13 13.60
C THR A 53 11.26 3.39 12.84
N MET A 54 10.88 2.46 11.96
CA MET A 54 9.71 2.59 11.09
C MET A 54 8.80 1.38 11.26
N VAL A 55 7.48 1.62 11.23
CA VAL A 55 6.47 0.56 11.26
C VAL A 55 5.46 0.79 10.15
N ALA A 56 5.27 -0.23 9.31
CA ALA A 56 4.21 -0.25 8.31
C ALA A 56 3.08 -1.16 8.77
N VAL A 57 1.90 -0.57 8.99
CA VAL A 57 0.66 -1.32 9.26
C VAL A 57 0.07 -1.71 7.91
N SER A 58 0.40 -2.94 7.48
CA SER A 58 0.10 -3.43 6.14
C SER A 58 0.31 -4.94 6.02
N LEU A 59 0.43 -5.45 4.81
CA LEU A 59 0.84 -6.78 4.37
C LEU A 59 -0.29 -7.79 4.29
N SER A 60 -0.99 -8.06 5.36
CA SER A 60 -2.01 -9.14 5.42
C SER A 60 -3.34 -8.60 5.91
N GLY A 61 -4.37 -8.74 5.08
CA GLY A 61 -5.69 -8.21 5.40
C GLY A 61 -5.77 -6.70 5.18
N GLU A 62 -6.85 -6.12 5.67
CA GLU A 62 -7.12 -4.68 5.61
C GLU A 62 -7.00 -4.09 7.02
N PRO A 63 -6.04 -3.18 7.27
CA PRO A 63 -5.83 -2.62 8.59
C PRO A 63 -7.06 -1.91 9.17
N THR A 64 -7.87 -1.28 8.34
CA THR A 64 -9.07 -0.57 8.78
C THR A 64 -10.18 -1.50 9.31
N CYS A 65 -10.01 -2.82 9.19
CA CYS A 65 -10.86 -3.82 9.85
C CYS A 65 -10.58 -3.94 11.35
N TYR A 66 -9.38 -3.53 11.82
CA TYR A 66 -9.05 -3.53 13.25
C TYR A 66 -9.73 -2.36 13.94
N SER A 67 -10.58 -2.63 14.93
CA SER A 67 -11.45 -1.63 15.57
C SER A 67 -10.68 -0.51 16.28
N ARG A 68 -9.48 -0.82 16.82
CA ARG A 68 -8.59 0.08 17.57
C ARG A 68 -7.39 0.56 16.75
N LEU A 69 -7.53 0.67 15.42
CA LEU A 69 -6.43 1.04 14.53
C LEU A 69 -5.84 2.43 14.85
N ALA A 70 -6.70 3.40 15.16
CA ALA A 70 -6.23 4.75 15.51
C ALA A 70 -5.39 4.73 16.79
N ASP A 71 -5.85 4.04 17.85
CA ASP A 71 -5.11 3.88 19.10
C ASP A 71 -3.75 3.21 18.88
N LEU A 72 -3.72 2.19 18.01
CA LEU A 72 -2.46 1.50 17.65
C LEU A 72 -1.47 2.46 16.98
N ILE A 73 -1.93 3.25 16.02
CA ILE A 73 -1.07 4.22 15.31
C ILE A 73 -0.57 5.29 16.27
N ASP A 74 -1.45 5.81 17.12
CA ASP A 74 -1.10 6.85 18.12
C ASP A 74 -0.08 6.30 19.15
N GLY A 75 -0.26 5.07 19.61
CA GLY A 75 0.69 4.41 20.49
C GLY A 75 2.05 4.17 19.86
N LEU A 76 2.08 3.75 18.58
CA LEU A 76 3.34 3.60 17.82
C LEU A 76 4.05 4.94 17.61
N ASN A 77 3.30 6.01 17.31
CA ASN A 77 3.85 7.36 17.19
C ASN A 77 4.43 7.84 18.54
N ALA A 78 3.73 7.61 19.65
CA ALA A 78 4.18 7.96 21.00
C ALA A 78 5.46 7.20 21.39
N ASP A 79 5.63 5.96 20.93
CA ASP A 79 6.85 5.15 21.10
C ASP A 79 8.01 5.60 20.16
N GLY A 80 7.81 6.65 19.36
CA GLY A 80 8.82 7.25 18.48
C GLY A 80 9.01 6.56 17.14
N TYR A 81 8.07 5.70 16.72
CA TYR A 81 8.11 5.12 15.38
C TYR A 81 7.61 6.09 14.31
N THR A 82 8.24 6.08 13.13
CA THR A 82 7.65 6.64 11.91
C THR A 82 6.66 5.62 11.35
N THR A 83 5.36 5.97 11.35
CA THR A 83 4.29 5.03 11.02
C THR A 83 3.81 5.20 9.59
N PHE A 84 3.56 4.07 8.92
CA PHE A 84 2.98 4.00 7.58
C PHE A 84 1.71 3.14 7.64
N LEU A 85 0.61 3.65 7.09
CA LEU A 85 -0.65 2.91 6.97
C LEU A 85 -0.93 2.64 5.50
N VAL A 86 -1.14 1.38 5.15
CA VAL A 86 -1.53 0.98 3.78
C VAL A 86 -2.92 0.37 3.82
N SER A 87 -3.88 1.02 3.15
CA SER A 87 -5.28 0.64 3.14
C SER A 87 -5.80 0.48 1.71
N ASN A 88 -6.80 -0.37 1.54
CA ASN A 88 -7.58 -0.48 0.30
C ASN A 88 -8.63 0.64 0.15
N GLY A 89 -8.77 1.53 1.13
CA GLY A 89 -9.67 2.68 1.10
C GLY A 89 -11.15 2.37 1.28
N THR A 90 -11.53 1.14 1.62
CA THR A 90 -12.95 0.75 1.70
C THR A 90 -13.66 1.24 2.96
N ARG A 91 -12.92 1.81 3.94
CA ARG A 91 -13.45 2.32 5.22
C ARG A 91 -12.98 3.75 5.50
N PRO A 92 -13.51 4.76 4.77
CA PRO A 92 -13.11 6.16 4.90
C PRO A 92 -13.29 6.70 6.33
N GLU A 93 -14.34 6.29 7.02
CA GLU A 93 -14.65 6.69 8.41
C GLU A 93 -13.60 6.22 9.43
N VAL A 94 -12.93 5.11 9.20
CA VAL A 94 -11.81 4.64 10.03
C VAL A 94 -10.53 5.34 9.61
N LEU A 95 -10.26 5.40 8.31
CA LEU A 95 -9.06 6.00 7.74
C LEU A 95 -8.92 7.48 8.13
N SER A 96 -10.03 8.22 8.16
CA SER A 96 -10.06 9.64 8.54
C SER A 96 -9.63 9.92 9.98
N ARG A 97 -9.77 8.95 10.88
CA ARG A 97 -9.37 9.05 12.31
C ARG A 97 -7.89 8.72 12.54
N CYS A 98 -7.26 7.96 11.65
CA CYS A 98 -5.87 7.55 11.79
C CYS A 98 -4.91 8.70 11.47
N ARG A 99 -3.81 8.82 12.22
CA ARG A 99 -2.78 9.86 12.06
C ARG A 99 -1.37 9.24 11.88
N PRO A 100 -1.16 8.39 10.87
CA PRO A 100 0.18 7.91 10.57
C PRO A 100 1.05 9.04 10.01
N TYR A 101 2.37 8.87 10.03
CA TYR A 101 3.28 9.77 9.32
C TYR A 101 2.96 9.83 7.83
N GLN A 102 2.63 8.68 7.21
CA GLN A 102 2.20 8.62 5.82
C GLN A 102 1.09 7.58 5.63
N VAL A 103 0.03 7.96 4.92
CA VAL A 103 -1.03 7.06 4.50
C VAL A 103 -0.87 6.69 3.03
N TYR A 104 -1.09 5.42 2.74
CA TYR A 104 -1.22 4.89 1.37
C TYR A 104 -2.65 4.41 1.15
N VAL A 105 -3.24 4.80 0.02
CA VAL A 105 -4.52 4.24 -0.43
C VAL A 105 -4.30 3.55 -1.78
N SER A 106 -4.72 2.30 -1.88
CA SER A 106 -4.66 1.55 -3.13
C SER A 106 -5.76 2.00 -4.09
N LEU A 107 -5.38 2.27 -5.35
CA LEU A 107 -6.30 2.59 -6.44
C LEU A 107 -5.84 1.84 -7.70
N ASP A 108 -6.37 0.64 -7.92
CA ASP A 108 -5.92 -0.25 -8.99
C ASP A 108 -6.83 -0.19 -10.25
N ALA A 109 -7.67 0.85 -10.38
CA ALA A 109 -8.60 1.01 -11.50
C ALA A 109 -8.89 2.48 -11.80
N PRO A 110 -9.10 2.87 -13.09
CA PRO A 110 -9.51 4.22 -13.47
C PRO A 110 -11.02 4.45 -13.32
N ASP A 111 -11.80 3.36 -13.18
CA ASP A 111 -13.26 3.39 -13.11
C ASP A 111 -13.82 2.19 -12.32
N ARG A 112 -15.12 2.26 -12.00
CA ARG A 112 -15.86 1.24 -11.23
C ARG A 112 -15.86 -0.13 -11.90
N GLU A 113 -16.03 -0.18 -13.21
CA GLU A 113 -16.12 -1.45 -13.95
C GLU A 113 -14.80 -2.21 -13.87
N THR A 114 -13.69 -1.52 -14.12
CA THR A 114 -12.34 -2.07 -13.99
C THR A 114 -12.04 -2.49 -12.55
N TYR A 115 -12.46 -1.69 -11.56
CA TYR A 115 -12.33 -2.04 -10.13
C TYR A 115 -13.02 -3.37 -9.82
N LEU A 116 -14.29 -3.52 -10.19
CA LEU A 116 -15.06 -4.74 -9.92
C LEU A 116 -14.46 -5.96 -10.62
N ARG A 117 -14.00 -5.79 -11.87
CA ARG A 117 -13.38 -6.86 -12.66
C ARG A 117 -12.03 -7.31 -12.12
N LEU A 118 -11.14 -6.36 -11.75
CA LEU A 118 -9.77 -6.66 -11.33
C LEU A 118 -9.69 -7.01 -9.85
N CYS A 119 -10.26 -6.17 -8.98
CA CYS A 119 -10.16 -6.33 -7.53
C CYS A 119 -11.10 -7.39 -6.99
N ARG A 120 -12.23 -7.66 -7.66
CA ARG A 120 -13.24 -8.66 -7.27
C ARG A 120 -13.64 -8.53 -5.80
N PRO A 121 -14.12 -7.36 -5.37
CA PRO A 121 -14.53 -7.15 -4.00
C PRO A 121 -15.78 -7.97 -3.67
N GLN A 122 -16.05 -8.18 -2.37
CA GLN A 122 -17.27 -8.83 -1.92
C GLN A 122 -18.52 -7.95 -2.17
N GLU A 123 -18.34 -6.64 -2.12
CA GLU A 123 -19.36 -5.62 -2.38
C GLU A 123 -18.74 -4.50 -3.22
N ASP A 124 -19.56 -3.67 -3.82
CA ASP A 124 -19.08 -2.49 -4.54
C ASP A 124 -18.69 -1.38 -3.57
N TYR A 125 -17.39 -1.21 -3.36
CA TYR A 125 -16.81 -0.16 -2.49
C TYR A 125 -16.29 1.05 -3.27
N TRP A 126 -16.59 1.19 -4.56
CA TRP A 126 -15.99 2.24 -5.40
C TRP A 126 -16.20 3.66 -4.84
N ASP A 127 -17.42 3.99 -4.41
CA ASP A 127 -17.73 5.31 -3.87
C ASP A 127 -17.03 5.56 -2.53
N ARG A 128 -16.88 4.54 -1.69
CA ARG A 128 -16.13 4.61 -0.43
C ARG A 128 -14.62 4.82 -0.67
N ILE A 129 -14.06 4.16 -1.69
CA ILE A 129 -12.66 4.39 -2.08
C ILE A 129 -12.48 5.83 -2.54
N ARG A 130 -13.39 6.37 -3.35
CA ARG A 130 -13.34 7.78 -3.78
C ARG A 130 -13.44 8.75 -2.59
N GLU A 131 -14.28 8.46 -1.61
CA GLU A 131 -14.35 9.23 -0.35
C GLU A 131 -13.02 9.18 0.42
N SER A 132 -12.38 8.00 0.51
CA SER A 132 -11.06 7.86 1.11
C SER A 132 -9.99 8.67 0.38
N LEU A 133 -10.03 8.69 -0.95
CA LEU A 133 -9.12 9.47 -1.78
C LEU A 133 -9.31 10.98 -1.54
N ALA A 134 -10.53 11.48 -1.47
CA ALA A 134 -10.83 12.89 -1.21
C ALA A 134 -10.28 13.37 0.16
N GLY A 135 -10.06 12.48 1.10
CA GLY A 135 -9.46 12.77 2.41
C GLY A 135 -7.92 12.82 2.43
N LEU A 136 -7.23 12.82 1.28
CA LEU A 136 -5.77 12.73 1.22
C LEU A 136 -5.04 14.08 1.11
N ALA A 137 -5.72 15.15 0.71
CA ALA A 137 -5.11 16.44 0.36
C ALA A 137 -4.32 17.09 1.51
N ASP A 138 -4.85 17.02 2.74
CA ASP A 138 -4.33 17.72 3.91
C ASP A 138 -3.34 16.89 4.75
N ARG A 139 -2.81 15.81 4.18
CA ARG A 139 -1.93 14.89 4.90
C ARG A 139 -0.81 14.37 4.00
N ARG A 140 0.28 13.90 4.62
CA ARG A 140 1.30 13.19 3.86
C ARG A 140 0.71 11.88 3.35
N SER A 141 0.49 11.80 2.06
CA SER A 141 -0.28 10.72 1.43
C SER A 141 0.34 10.25 0.14
N ALA A 142 0.07 8.99 -0.19
CA ALA A 142 0.41 8.39 -1.46
C ALA A 142 -0.76 7.53 -1.97
N ILE A 143 -1.08 7.63 -3.25
CA ILE A 143 -1.91 6.64 -3.92
C ILE A 143 -0.97 5.56 -4.48
N ARG A 144 -1.32 4.30 -4.32
CA ARG A 144 -0.59 3.20 -4.94
C ARG A 144 -1.45 2.53 -5.99
N THR A 145 -0.99 2.54 -7.23
CA THR A 145 -1.64 1.87 -8.37
C THR A 145 -0.79 0.69 -8.82
N THR A 146 -1.35 -0.51 -8.70
CA THR A 146 -0.70 -1.74 -9.17
C THR A 146 -1.15 -2.05 -10.59
N VAL A 147 -0.24 -1.89 -11.54
CA VAL A 147 -0.51 -2.10 -12.97
C VAL A 147 -0.41 -3.57 -13.32
N VAL A 148 -1.44 -4.11 -13.95
CA VAL A 148 -1.54 -5.46 -14.50
C VAL A 148 -1.76 -5.35 -15.99
N ARG A 149 -0.81 -5.83 -16.79
CA ARG A 149 -0.86 -5.74 -18.26
C ARG A 149 -2.15 -6.34 -18.82
N GLY A 150 -2.86 -5.57 -19.66
CA GLY A 150 -4.12 -5.96 -20.29
C GLY A 150 -5.35 -5.93 -19.37
N TYR A 151 -5.20 -5.48 -18.11
CA TYR A 151 -6.32 -5.37 -17.17
C TYR A 151 -6.64 -3.93 -16.78
N ASN A 152 -5.62 -3.12 -16.48
CA ASN A 152 -5.78 -1.76 -15.98
C ASN A 152 -4.69 -0.77 -16.47
N ASP A 153 -3.90 -1.16 -17.47
CA ASP A 153 -2.87 -0.36 -18.14
C ASP A 153 -3.45 0.50 -19.30
N PHE A 154 -4.64 1.01 -19.12
CA PHE A 154 -5.38 1.85 -20.07
C PHE A 154 -6.05 3.02 -19.37
N CYS A 155 -6.65 3.95 -20.14
CA CYS A 155 -7.36 5.13 -19.64
C CYS A 155 -6.51 5.97 -18.64
N PRO A 156 -5.31 6.42 -19.04
CA PRO A 156 -4.43 7.22 -18.17
C PRO A 156 -5.09 8.50 -17.69
N GLU A 157 -5.98 9.11 -18.51
CA GLU A 157 -6.78 10.28 -18.14
C GLU A 157 -7.75 10.01 -17.00
N GLY A 158 -8.30 8.80 -16.90
CA GLY A 158 -9.18 8.40 -15.80
C GLY A 158 -8.42 8.34 -14.46
N TYR A 159 -7.22 7.75 -14.47
CA TYR A 159 -6.34 7.79 -13.29
C TYR A 159 -5.92 9.21 -12.93
N ALA A 160 -5.52 10.01 -13.94
CA ALA A 160 -5.10 11.38 -13.74
C ALA A 160 -6.18 12.22 -13.04
N ALA A 161 -7.44 12.10 -13.47
CA ALA A 161 -8.57 12.77 -12.84
C ALA A 161 -8.72 12.38 -11.35
N LEU A 162 -8.67 11.07 -11.03
CA LEU A 162 -8.77 10.58 -9.66
C LEU A 162 -7.59 11.04 -8.78
N TYR A 163 -6.37 11.09 -9.32
CA TYR A 163 -5.20 11.61 -8.61
C TYR A 163 -5.33 13.10 -8.34
N GLN A 164 -5.76 13.86 -9.35
CA GLN A 164 -5.96 15.31 -9.24
C GLN A 164 -7.03 15.64 -8.19
N ASP A 165 -8.17 14.96 -8.24
CA ASP A 165 -9.29 15.14 -7.30
C ASP A 165 -8.90 14.79 -5.86
N SER A 166 -8.04 13.78 -5.68
CA SER A 166 -7.59 13.35 -4.35
C SER A 166 -6.68 14.35 -3.65
N GLY A 167 -5.93 15.15 -4.41
CA GLY A 167 -4.90 16.03 -3.91
C GLY A 167 -3.75 15.31 -3.18
N ALA A 168 -3.61 14.00 -3.34
CA ALA A 168 -2.53 13.24 -2.73
C ALA A 168 -1.16 13.81 -3.11
N ARG A 169 -0.22 13.81 -2.16
CA ARG A 169 1.12 14.34 -2.41
C ARG A 169 1.91 13.49 -3.39
N PHE A 170 1.80 12.17 -3.27
CA PHE A 170 2.54 11.22 -4.09
C PHE A 170 1.62 10.20 -4.75
N VAL A 171 2.06 9.67 -5.87
CA VAL A 171 1.48 8.48 -6.51
C VAL A 171 2.60 7.49 -6.82
N GLU A 172 2.44 6.25 -6.40
CA GLU A 172 3.32 5.14 -6.77
C GLU A 172 2.62 4.28 -7.82
N VAL A 173 3.05 4.39 -9.07
CA VAL A 173 2.65 3.49 -10.15
C VAL A 173 3.60 2.30 -10.12
N LYS A 174 3.08 1.10 -9.83
CA LYS A 174 3.89 -0.08 -9.57
C LYS A 174 3.44 -1.26 -10.42
N GLY A 175 4.40 -2.00 -10.98
CA GLY A 175 4.11 -3.23 -11.70
C GLY A 175 3.61 -4.36 -10.77
N TYR A 176 2.57 -5.06 -11.23
CA TYR A 176 2.15 -6.33 -10.64
C TYR A 176 3.33 -7.31 -10.60
N MET A 177 3.43 -8.07 -9.52
CA MET A 177 4.42 -9.13 -9.37
C MET A 177 3.73 -10.49 -9.39
N TYR A 178 4.15 -11.40 -10.26
CA TYR A 178 3.62 -12.76 -10.38
C TYR A 178 4.07 -13.62 -9.19
N LEU A 179 3.45 -13.41 -8.03
CA LEU A 179 3.82 -13.99 -6.73
C LEU A 179 2.59 -14.58 -6.01
N GLY A 180 2.86 -15.59 -5.17
CA GLY A 180 1.89 -16.13 -4.24
C GLY A 180 0.59 -16.57 -4.92
N TYR A 181 -0.52 -16.33 -4.23
CA TYR A 181 -1.85 -16.76 -4.66
C TYR A 181 -2.39 -16.04 -5.90
N SER A 182 -1.84 -14.87 -6.23
CA SER A 182 -2.20 -14.16 -7.45
C SER A 182 -1.95 -14.96 -8.73
N ARG A 183 -1.03 -15.93 -8.70
CA ARG A 183 -0.74 -16.88 -9.79
C ARG A 183 -1.94 -17.75 -10.18
N ASN A 184 -2.90 -17.93 -9.27
CA ASN A 184 -4.13 -18.68 -9.56
C ASN A 184 -5.15 -17.86 -10.37
N ARG A 185 -4.93 -16.55 -10.51
CA ARG A 185 -5.86 -15.61 -11.17
C ARG A 185 -5.26 -14.88 -12.34
N LEU A 186 -3.96 -14.70 -12.32
CA LEU A 186 -3.21 -13.91 -13.30
C LEU A 186 -2.06 -14.75 -13.87
N GLN A 187 -1.61 -14.41 -15.07
CA GLN A 187 -0.53 -15.08 -15.76
C GLN A 187 0.78 -14.27 -15.64
N LYS A 188 1.90 -14.92 -15.93
CA LYS A 188 3.23 -14.30 -15.82
C LYS A 188 3.44 -13.16 -16.82
N ASP A 189 2.88 -13.28 -18.03
CA ASP A 189 2.95 -12.27 -19.09
C ASP A 189 2.13 -11.00 -18.79
N GLN A 190 1.23 -11.06 -17.79
CA GLN A 190 0.50 -9.91 -17.28
C GLN A 190 1.32 -9.07 -16.27
N MET A 191 2.50 -9.55 -15.91
CA MET A 191 3.47 -8.78 -15.10
C MET A 191 4.21 -7.81 -16.02
N PRO A 192 4.02 -6.47 -15.87
CA PRO A 192 4.69 -5.49 -16.71
C PRO A 192 6.18 -5.40 -16.36
N GLU A 193 7.01 -5.07 -17.34
CA GLU A 193 8.39 -4.68 -17.09
C GLU A 193 8.44 -3.24 -16.56
N HIS A 194 9.61 -2.79 -16.10
CA HIS A 194 9.72 -1.45 -15.53
C HIS A 194 9.42 -0.35 -16.56
N GLU A 195 9.86 -0.55 -17.79
CA GLU A 195 9.64 0.34 -18.92
C GLU A 195 8.14 0.52 -19.22
N ASP A 196 7.34 -0.56 -19.16
CA ASP A 196 5.89 -0.48 -19.34
C ASP A 196 5.23 0.38 -18.23
N VAL A 197 5.69 0.19 -16.99
CA VAL A 197 5.19 0.95 -15.82
C VAL A 197 5.55 2.43 -15.97
N ARG A 198 6.77 2.73 -16.41
CA ARG A 198 7.26 4.08 -16.63
C ARG A 198 6.49 4.78 -17.75
N GLU A 199 6.33 4.11 -18.90
CA GLU A 199 5.56 4.64 -20.02
C GLU A 199 4.10 4.95 -19.61
N PHE A 200 3.49 4.06 -18.82
CA PHE A 200 2.14 4.29 -18.33
C PHE A 200 2.07 5.46 -17.33
N ALA A 201 3.05 5.58 -16.43
CA ALA A 201 3.15 6.72 -15.51
C ALA A 201 3.37 8.04 -16.25
N GLU A 202 4.16 8.06 -17.32
CA GLU A 202 4.35 9.23 -18.20
C GLU A 202 3.05 9.65 -18.89
N LYS A 203 2.28 8.68 -19.41
CA LYS A 203 0.95 8.93 -19.98
C LYS A 203 -0.01 9.56 -18.96
N ILE A 204 -0.05 9.05 -17.75
CA ILE A 204 -0.88 9.63 -16.68
C ILE A 204 -0.43 11.07 -16.37
N ALA A 205 0.88 11.31 -16.24
CA ALA A 205 1.43 12.61 -15.90
C ALA A 205 1.14 13.70 -16.95
N GLN A 206 0.85 13.31 -18.20
CA GLN A 206 0.44 14.25 -19.27
C GLN A 206 -0.96 14.83 -19.05
N HIS A 207 -1.78 14.22 -18.19
CA HIS A 207 -3.18 14.59 -17.95
C HIS A 207 -3.43 15.20 -16.55
N CYS A 208 -2.38 15.43 -15.74
CA CYS A 208 -2.52 15.96 -14.38
C CYS A 208 -1.29 16.77 -13.93
N ASP A 209 -1.41 17.42 -12.77
CA ASP A 209 -0.34 18.23 -12.17
C ASP A 209 0.65 17.39 -11.33
N TYR A 210 1.02 16.23 -11.86
CA TYR A 210 2.04 15.38 -11.26
C TYR A 210 3.25 15.24 -12.18
N VAL A 211 4.43 15.07 -11.61
CA VAL A 211 5.68 14.82 -12.34
C VAL A 211 6.38 13.60 -11.78
N ILE A 212 7.10 12.89 -12.63
CA ILE A 212 7.97 11.81 -12.19
C ILE A 212 9.05 12.41 -11.29
N ARG A 213 9.11 11.92 -10.05
CA ARG A 213 10.06 12.35 -9.02
C ARG A 213 11.23 11.40 -8.86
N ASP A 214 10.91 10.11 -8.89
CA ASP A 214 11.88 9.05 -8.61
C ASP A 214 11.38 7.72 -9.18
N GLU A 215 12.26 6.76 -9.33
CA GLU A 215 11.90 5.42 -9.80
C GLU A 215 12.81 4.34 -9.21
N SER A 216 12.32 3.11 -9.14
CA SER A 216 13.10 1.95 -8.76
C SER A 216 12.85 0.81 -9.75
N PRO A 217 13.75 0.61 -10.73
CA PRO A 217 13.62 -0.46 -11.71
C PRO A 217 13.54 -1.86 -11.09
N ALA A 218 14.35 -2.13 -10.05
CA ALA A 218 14.34 -3.40 -9.34
C ALA A 218 12.99 -3.71 -8.68
N SER A 219 12.25 -2.68 -8.27
CA SER A 219 10.91 -2.80 -7.66
C SER A 219 9.78 -2.56 -8.66
N ARG A 220 10.10 -2.19 -9.91
CA ARG A 220 9.15 -1.82 -10.97
C ARG A 220 8.16 -0.77 -10.47
N VAL A 221 8.67 0.28 -9.87
CA VAL A 221 7.86 1.38 -9.34
C VAL A 221 8.36 2.73 -9.87
N VAL A 222 7.41 3.61 -10.19
CA VAL A 222 7.63 5.00 -10.55
C VAL A 222 6.85 5.87 -9.57
N CYS A 223 7.51 6.83 -8.97
CA CYS A 223 6.91 7.77 -8.04
C CYS A 223 6.62 9.09 -8.75
N LEU A 224 5.35 9.48 -8.74
CA LEU A 224 4.92 10.80 -9.16
C LEU A 224 4.74 11.69 -7.91
N GLU A 225 5.14 12.96 -8.01
CA GLU A 225 4.91 13.99 -6.99
C GLU A 225 4.07 15.11 -7.58
N ARG A 226 3.09 15.59 -6.80
CA ARG A 226 2.24 16.72 -7.18
C ARG A 226 3.08 17.98 -7.28
N LYS A 227 2.90 18.74 -8.38
CA LYS A 227 3.47 20.09 -8.52
C LYS A 227 2.83 21.00 -7.46
N ILE A 228 3.64 21.73 -6.70
CA ILE A 228 3.22 22.73 -5.72
C ILE A 228 3.04 24.07 -6.40
#